data_0ad781679c883aaec6d3d66c789d03cc
#
_entry.id   0ad781679c883aaec6d3d66c789d03cc
#
_cell.length_a   1.000
_cell.length_b   1.000
_cell.length_c   1.000
_cell.angle_alpha   90.00
_cell.angle_beta   90.00
_cell.angle_gamma   90.00
#
_symmetry.space_group_name_H-M   'P 1'
#
loop_
_entity.id
_entity.type
_entity.pdbx_description
1 polymer ?
#
loop_
_entity_poly.entity_id
_entity_poly.type
_entity_poly.pdbx_seq_one_letter_code
_entity_poly.pdbx_strand_id
1 'polypeptide(L)'
;MAELTVLSYRCGKSILHKLDVRFKLLFLVLISFTVIRAEFTALFLISFVLISVLVYIRFPIISSLKDLRYFFILILLVFFARAFSTPGSAFIEWRFIVISKQGVYEGLLVCWRLFLVVFLSLSFVSTTRPSEIKAAVEWFLIPFPFIPRKRIAIMMSLIMRFMPVIYEQVKDTADAQRARCIENKKNPVYRLIKLFIPVIRRTFESADDLTLAMEARCFSENRTDPILSSSWKDWIVFFVVICLCIIILKI
;
A
#
# COMPACT_ATOMS: atom_id res chain seq x y z
N MET A 1 -5.59 -3.78 20.60
CA MET A 1 -5.81 -4.63 19.40
C MET A 1 -6.68 -4.00 18.31
N ALA A 2 -7.26 -2.81 18.50
CA ALA A 2 -8.19 -2.21 17.54
C ALA A 2 -7.58 -1.25 16.50
N GLU A 3 -6.34 -0.84 16.64
CA GLU A 3 -5.78 0.22 15.80
C GLU A 3 -5.10 -0.24 14.50
N LEU A 4 -4.88 -1.54 14.32
CA LEU A 4 -4.28 -2.09 13.09
C LEU A 4 -5.31 -2.52 12.02
N THR A 5 -6.60 -2.26 12.25
CA THR A 5 -7.69 -2.89 11.50
C THR A 5 -8.06 -2.22 10.17
N VAL A 6 -7.60 -1.00 9.89
CA VAL A 6 -8.04 -0.26 8.68
C VAL A 6 -7.24 -0.61 7.45
N LEU A 7 -5.98 -0.96 7.61
CA LEU A 7 -5.09 -1.42 6.53
C LEU A 7 -5.02 -2.96 6.46
N SER A 8 -5.89 -3.70 7.15
CA SER A 8 -5.88 -5.16 7.13
C SER A 8 -6.84 -5.71 6.07
N TYR A 9 -6.44 -6.84 5.50
CA TYR A 9 -7.29 -7.64 4.60
C TYR A 9 -8.64 -7.94 5.26
N ARG A 10 -9.72 -7.70 4.52
CA ARG A 10 -11.09 -8.04 4.95
C ARG A 10 -11.61 -9.22 4.15
N CYS A 11 -12.04 -10.27 4.83
CA CYS A 11 -12.68 -11.39 4.17
C CYS A 11 -13.99 -10.95 3.49
N GLY A 12 -14.05 -11.07 2.17
CA GLY A 12 -15.23 -10.75 1.36
C GLY A 12 -15.43 -11.79 0.23
N LYS A 13 -16.67 -11.87 -0.26
CA LYS A 13 -17.04 -12.77 -1.38
C LYS A 13 -17.21 -12.02 -2.71
N SER A 14 -16.69 -10.78 -2.82
CA SER A 14 -16.84 -9.98 -4.05
C SER A 14 -16.00 -10.54 -5.20
N ILE A 15 -16.36 -10.16 -6.44
CA ILE A 15 -15.61 -10.57 -7.64
C ILE A 15 -14.14 -10.18 -7.54
N LEU A 16 -13.84 -9.00 -6.98
CA LEU A 16 -12.46 -8.56 -6.76
C LEU A 16 -11.66 -9.48 -5.83
N HIS A 17 -12.28 -10.09 -4.81
CA HIS A 17 -11.57 -11.03 -3.93
C HIS A 17 -11.18 -12.32 -4.65
N LYS A 18 -11.93 -12.70 -5.68
CA LYS A 18 -11.70 -13.94 -6.46
C LYS A 18 -10.72 -13.74 -7.62
N LEU A 19 -10.45 -12.49 -8.03
CA LEU A 19 -9.50 -12.16 -9.08
C LEU A 19 -8.08 -12.51 -8.66
N ASP A 20 -7.28 -13.03 -9.60
CA ASP A 20 -5.88 -13.35 -9.39
C ASP A 20 -5.07 -12.07 -9.06
N VAL A 21 -4.21 -12.16 -8.05
CA VAL A 21 -3.45 -11.02 -7.50
C VAL A 21 -2.50 -10.42 -8.53
N ARG A 22 -2.01 -11.20 -9.47
CA ARG A 22 -1.16 -10.72 -10.57
C ARG A 22 -1.85 -9.63 -11.37
N PHE A 23 -3.10 -9.87 -11.77
CA PHE A 23 -3.89 -8.90 -12.53
C PHE A 23 -4.28 -7.69 -11.67
N LYS A 24 -4.59 -7.89 -10.39
CA LYS A 24 -4.85 -6.78 -9.46
C LYS A 24 -3.67 -5.81 -9.33
N LEU A 25 -2.45 -6.35 -9.21
CA LEU A 25 -1.23 -5.52 -9.15
C LEU A 25 -1.02 -4.78 -10.49
N LEU A 26 -1.19 -5.46 -11.62
CA LEU A 26 -1.12 -4.81 -12.93
C LEU A 26 -2.18 -3.71 -13.08
N PHE A 27 -3.42 -3.95 -12.64
CA PHE A 27 -4.47 -2.93 -12.66
C PHE A 27 -4.10 -1.72 -11.81
N LEU A 28 -3.58 -1.95 -10.61
CA LEU A 28 -3.16 -0.87 -9.74
C LEU A 28 -2.12 0.01 -10.44
N VAL A 29 -1.09 -0.59 -11.04
CA VAL A 29 -0.03 0.14 -11.74
C VAL A 29 -0.58 0.87 -12.96
N LEU A 30 -1.35 0.20 -13.83
CA LEU A 30 -1.89 0.78 -15.05
C LEU A 30 -2.85 1.93 -14.76
N ILE A 31 -3.80 1.74 -13.83
CA ILE A 31 -4.77 2.78 -13.48
C ILE A 31 -4.06 3.95 -12.79
N SER A 32 -3.09 3.70 -11.90
CA SER A 32 -2.31 4.77 -11.26
C SER A 32 -1.55 5.61 -12.30
N PHE A 33 -0.94 4.97 -13.29
CA PHE A 33 -0.25 5.66 -14.37
C PHE A 33 -1.22 6.49 -15.24
N THR A 34 -2.40 5.93 -15.53
CA THR A 34 -3.45 6.64 -16.28
C THR A 34 -3.98 7.84 -15.50
N VAL A 35 -4.20 7.72 -14.18
CA VAL A 35 -4.66 8.83 -13.32
C VAL A 35 -3.68 10.00 -13.32
N ILE A 36 -2.36 9.74 -13.35
CA ILE A 36 -1.34 10.80 -13.37
C ILE A 36 -1.43 11.64 -14.65
N ARG A 37 -1.78 11.04 -15.78
CA ARG A 37 -1.89 11.70 -17.09
C ARG A 37 -3.26 12.25 -17.40
N ALA A 38 -4.29 11.78 -16.68
CA ALA A 38 -5.69 12.05 -16.96
C ALA A 38 -6.07 13.53 -16.79
N GLU A 39 -6.87 14.07 -17.71
CA GLU A 39 -7.52 15.38 -17.61
C GLU A 39 -8.78 15.35 -16.74
N PHE A 40 -9.42 16.47 -16.56
CA PHE A 40 -10.57 16.62 -15.65
C PHE A 40 -11.73 15.67 -16.00
N THR A 41 -12.07 15.54 -17.28
CA THR A 41 -13.13 14.65 -17.78
C THR A 41 -12.83 13.19 -17.51
N ALA A 42 -11.58 12.78 -17.74
CA ALA A 42 -11.09 11.44 -17.52
C ALA A 42 -11.06 11.07 -16.02
N LEU A 43 -10.67 12.03 -15.16
CA LEU A 43 -10.70 11.85 -13.70
C LEU A 43 -12.12 11.61 -13.18
N PHE A 44 -13.10 12.32 -13.73
CA PHE A 44 -14.50 12.14 -13.36
C PHE A 44 -14.99 10.71 -13.70
N LEU A 45 -14.66 10.21 -14.90
CA LEU A 45 -14.98 8.85 -15.31
C LEU A 45 -14.33 7.79 -14.39
N ILE A 46 -13.02 7.94 -14.12
CA ILE A 46 -12.30 7.02 -13.24
C ILE A 46 -12.89 7.05 -11.82
N SER A 47 -13.22 8.24 -11.30
CA SER A 47 -13.82 8.37 -9.96
C SER A 47 -15.18 7.67 -9.89
N PHE A 48 -16.01 7.78 -10.92
CA PHE A 48 -17.31 7.12 -10.99
C PHE A 48 -17.16 5.58 -10.97
N VAL A 49 -16.26 5.04 -11.80
CA VAL A 49 -15.95 3.60 -11.83
C VAL A 49 -15.41 3.13 -10.47
N LEU A 50 -14.47 3.88 -9.89
CA LEU A 50 -13.87 3.52 -8.61
C LEU A 50 -14.88 3.53 -7.47
N ILE A 51 -15.75 4.55 -7.40
CA ILE A 51 -16.82 4.63 -6.40
C ILE A 51 -17.79 3.45 -6.58
N SER A 52 -18.20 3.13 -7.81
CA SER A 52 -19.05 1.98 -8.11
C SER A 52 -18.45 0.66 -7.59
N VAL A 53 -17.15 0.46 -7.83
CA VAL A 53 -16.40 -0.70 -7.33
C VAL A 53 -16.33 -0.72 -5.79
N LEU A 54 -16.05 0.41 -5.14
CA LEU A 54 -15.98 0.50 -3.68
C LEU A 54 -17.35 0.22 -3.02
N VAL A 55 -18.43 0.74 -3.59
CA VAL A 55 -19.80 0.48 -3.11
C VAL A 55 -20.12 -1.01 -3.28
N TYR A 56 -19.76 -1.61 -4.42
CA TYR A 56 -19.97 -3.03 -4.66
C TYR A 56 -19.24 -3.92 -3.64
N ILE A 57 -18.03 -3.55 -3.24
CA ILE A 57 -17.22 -4.25 -2.21
C ILE A 57 -17.77 -4.02 -0.80
N ARG A 58 -18.71 -3.07 -0.60
CA ARG A 58 -19.17 -2.58 0.71
C ARG A 58 -18.01 -2.07 1.57
N PHE A 59 -17.09 -1.35 0.95
CA PHE A 59 -15.95 -0.80 1.64
C PHE A 59 -16.39 0.28 2.64
N PRO A 60 -15.95 0.26 3.91
CA PRO A 60 -16.35 1.27 4.89
C PRO A 60 -15.57 2.58 4.65
N ILE A 61 -16.02 3.34 3.66
CA ILE A 61 -15.39 4.59 3.21
C ILE A 61 -15.23 5.56 4.39
N ILE A 62 -16.23 5.70 5.24
CA ILE A 62 -16.24 6.66 6.36
C ILE A 62 -15.15 6.33 7.40
N SER A 63 -14.95 5.05 7.73
CA SER A 63 -13.90 4.64 8.66
C SER A 63 -12.52 4.93 8.08
N SER A 64 -12.30 4.59 6.80
CA SER A 64 -11.03 4.82 6.11
C SER A 64 -10.73 6.32 5.94
N LEU A 65 -11.74 7.17 5.73
CA LEU A 65 -11.54 8.62 5.71
C LEU A 65 -11.06 9.16 7.06
N LYS A 66 -11.57 8.66 8.17
CA LYS A 66 -11.12 9.11 9.51
C LYS A 66 -9.64 8.82 9.76
N ASP A 67 -9.17 7.66 9.31
CA ASP A 67 -7.78 7.27 9.48
C ASP A 67 -6.83 8.02 8.53
N LEU A 68 -7.38 8.49 7.41
CA LEU A 68 -6.68 9.33 6.44
C LEU A 68 -6.64 10.83 6.80
N ARG A 69 -7.04 11.22 8.03
CA ARG A 69 -7.07 12.64 8.44
C ARG A 69 -5.76 13.39 8.19
N TYR A 70 -4.61 12.74 8.43
CA TYR A 70 -3.29 13.33 8.16
C TYR A 70 -3.01 13.48 6.68
N PHE A 71 -3.55 12.58 5.85
CA PHE A 71 -3.46 12.67 4.41
C PHE A 71 -4.26 13.87 3.86
N PHE A 72 -5.41 14.19 4.46
CA PHE A 72 -6.15 15.41 4.10
C PHE A 72 -5.35 16.68 4.38
N ILE A 73 -4.61 16.72 5.49
CA ILE A 73 -3.72 17.84 5.79
C ILE A 73 -2.64 17.96 4.71
N LEU A 74 -2.07 16.84 4.28
CA LEU A 74 -1.08 16.81 3.20
C LEU A 74 -1.67 17.28 1.87
N ILE A 75 -2.87 16.84 1.50
CA ILE A 75 -3.58 17.30 0.30
C ILE A 75 -3.78 18.82 0.36
N LEU A 76 -4.23 19.34 1.49
CA LEU A 76 -4.44 20.77 1.68
C LEU A 76 -3.13 21.55 1.50
N LEU A 77 -2.03 21.05 2.05
CA LEU A 77 -0.71 21.66 1.90
C LEU A 77 -0.27 21.67 0.43
N VAL A 78 -0.46 20.55 -0.29
CA VAL A 78 -0.15 20.46 -1.73
C VAL A 78 -1.01 21.42 -2.55
N PHE A 79 -2.31 21.54 -2.20
CA PHE A 79 -3.21 22.49 -2.85
C PHE A 79 -2.70 23.94 -2.72
N PHE A 80 -2.37 24.36 -1.50
CA PHE A 80 -1.84 25.71 -1.28
C PHE A 80 -0.50 25.92 -1.96
N ALA A 81 0.41 24.94 -1.89
CA ALA A 81 1.70 25.03 -2.57
C ALA A 81 1.54 25.24 -4.09
N ARG A 82 0.61 24.53 -4.71
CA ARG A 82 0.30 24.70 -6.15
C ARG A 82 -0.40 26.03 -6.46
N ALA A 83 -1.37 26.41 -5.64
CA ALA A 83 -2.10 27.67 -5.82
C ALA A 83 -1.19 28.91 -5.78
N PHE A 84 -0.11 28.87 -4.97
CA PHE A 84 0.86 29.97 -4.86
C PHE A 84 2.04 29.85 -5.85
N SER A 85 2.40 28.63 -6.28
CA SER A 85 3.59 28.43 -7.11
C SER A 85 3.33 28.63 -8.61
N THR A 86 2.08 28.48 -9.09
CA THR A 86 1.80 28.58 -10.53
C THR A 86 1.52 30.02 -10.94
N PRO A 87 2.33 30.60 -11.84
CA PRO A 87 2.07 31.93 -12.39
C PRO A 87 0.84 31.89 -13.33
N GLY A 88 -0.04 32.87 -13.21
CA GLY A 88 -1.22 32.95 -14.06
C GLY A 88 -2.03 34.25 -13.83
N SER A 89 -3.22 34.37 -14.45
CA SER A 89 -4.11 35.50 -14.24
C SER A 89 -4.56 35.58 -12.77
N ALA A 90 -4.23 36.67 -12.10
CA ALA A 90 -4.57 36.86 -10.68
C ALA A 90 -6.10 36.82 -10.48
N PHE A 91 -6.52 35.98 -9.54
CA PHE A 91 -7.91 35.90 -9.08
C PHE A 91 -8.15 36.83 -7.87
N ILE A 92 -7.15 36.89 -6.98
CA ILE A 92 -7.14 37.74 -5.79
C ILE A 92 -5.72 38.29 -5.62
N GLU A 93 -5.57 39.62 -5.70
CA GLU A 93 -4.35 40.35 -5.39
C GLU A 93 -4.48 40.90 -3.97
N TRP A 94 -3.86 40.25 -3.00
CA TRP A 94 -3.75 40.79 -1.65
C TRP A 94 -2.28 41.00 -1.33
N ARG A 95 -1.85 42.22 -1.29
CA ARG A 95 -0.56 42.82 -0.92
C ARG A 95 0.73 41.98 -1.02
N PHE A 96 0.71 40.65 -0.72
CA PHE A 96 1.82 39.71 -0.84
C PHE A 96 1.45 38.34 -1.39
N ILE A 97 0.16 38.07 -1.66
CA ILE A 97 -0.34 36.77 -2.05
C ILE A 97 -1.13 36.90 -3.32
N VAL A 98 -0.58 36.41 -4.42
CA VAL A 98 -1.26 36.36 -5.72
C VAL A 98 -1.73 34.95 -5.96
N ILE A 99 -3.04 34.72 -5.84
CA ILE A 99 -3.65 33.43 -6.18
C ILE A 99 -4.06 33.46 -7.63
N SER A 100 -3.48 32.60 -8.47
CA SER A 100 -3.81 32.51 -9.88
C SER A 100 -4.98 31.54 -10.12
N LYS A 101 -5.86 31.86 -11.08
CA LYS A 101 -6.94 30.95 -11.51
C LYS A 101 -6.39 29.59 -11.99
N GLN A 102 -5.30 29.66 -12.74
CA GLN A 102 -4.62 28.46 -13.27
C GLN A 102 -4.05 27.61 -12.13
N GLY A 103 -3.46 28.25 -11.10
CA GLY A 103 -2.93 27.55 -9.94
C GLY A 103 -4.00 26.83 -9.11
N VAL A 104 -5.16 27.43 -8.95
CA VAL A 104 -6.30 26.78 -8.28
C VAL A 104 -6.79 25.58 -9.09
N TYR A 105 -6.91 25.71 -10.40
CA TYR A 105 -7.34 24.61 -11.27
C TYR A 105 -6.35 23.45 -11.26
N GLU A 106 -5.06 23.72 -11.45
CA GLU A 106 -4.01 22.70 -11.38
C GLU A 106 -3.90 22.09 -9.98
N GLY A 107 -4.01 22.91 -8.93
CA GLY A 107 -4.03 22.42 -7.55
C GLY A 107 -5.18 21.45 -7.29
N LEU A 108 -6.39 21.78 -7.78
CA LEU A 108 -7.55 20.91 -7.66
C LEU A 108 -7.35 19.59 -8.41
N LEU A 109 -6.80 19.63 -9.63
CA LEU A 109 -6.49 18.43 -10.41
C LEU A 109 -5.49 17.51 -9.69
N VAL A 110 -4.41 18.07 -9.16
CA VAL A 110 -3.40 17.29 -8.44
C VAL A 110 -4.00 16.67 -7.17
N CYS A 111 -4.77 17.43 -6.41
CA CYS A 111 -5.45 16.91 -5.22
C CYS A 111 -6.41 15.77 -5.56
N TRP A 112 -7.17 15.90 -6.65
CA TRP A 112 -8.09 14.84 -7.10
C TRP A 112 -7.33 13.58 -7.53
N ARG A 113 -6.24 13.72 -8.29
CA ARG A 113 -5.37 12.59 -8.66
C ARG A 113 -4.82 11.86 -7.44
N LEU A 114 -4.28 12.59 -6.45
CA LEU A 114 -3.78 12.01 -5.21
C LEU A 114 -4.87 11.25 -4.46
N PHE A 115 -6.07 11.84 -4.36
CA PHE A 115 -7.21 11.22 -3.73
C PHE A 115 -7.58 9.88 -4.37
N LEU A 116 -7.67 9.85 -5.72
CA LEU A 116 -7.99 8.63 -6.47
C LEU A 116 -6.93 7.55 -6.30
N VAL A 117 -5.64 7.89 -6.37
CA VAL A 117 -4.55 6.91 -6.19
C VAL A 117 -4.59 6.28 -4.80
N VAL A 118 -4.85 7.07 -3.75
CA VAL A 118 -4.94 6.53 -2.38
C VAL A 118 -6.15 5.62 -2.22
N PHE A 119 -7.32 5.99 -2.74
CA PHE A 119 -8.50 5.12 -2.68
C PHE A 119 -8.32 3.84 -3.49
N LEU A 120 -7.66 3.90 -4.63
CA LEU A 120 -7.29 2.73 -5.42
C LEU A 120 -6.37 1.79 -4.61
N SER A 121 -5.35 2.34 -3.97
CA SER A 121 -4.41 1.58 -3.13
C SER A 121 -5.10 0.94 -1.92
N LEU A 122 -6.00 1.67 -1.26
CA LEU A 122 -6.80 1.13 -0.15
C LEU A 122 -7.72 0.00 -0.60
N SER A 123 -8.35 0.13 -1.77
CA SER A 123 -9.15 -0.93 -2.38
C SER A 123 -8.32 -2.19 -2.61
N PHE A 124 -7.09 -2.04 -3.11
CA PHE A 124 -6.17 -3.15 -3.31
C PHE A 124 -5.78 -3.83 -2.00
N VAL A 125 -5.33 -3.07 -1.00
CA VAL A 125 -4.89 -3.59 0.31
C VAL A 125 -6.03 -4.33 1.02
N SER A 126 -7.26 -3.82 0.96
CA SER A 126 -8.42 -4.45 1.62
C SER A 126 -8.87 -5.76 0.95
N THR A 127 -8.60 -5.92 -0.36
CA THR A 127 -9.06 -7.08 -1.15
C THR A 127 -7.99 -8.14 -1.38
N THR A 128 -6.74 -7.88 -0.99
CA THR A 128 -5.62 -8.78 -1.30
C THR A 128 -4.95 -9.28 -0.03
N ARG A 129 -4.76 -10.59 0.07
CA ARG A 129 -4.05 -11.20 1.21
C ARG A 129 -2.55 -11.01 1.06
N PRO A 130 -1.80 -10.73 2.15
CA PRO A 130 -0.34 -10.64 2.10
C PRO A 130 0.34 -11.90 1.54
N SER A 131 -0.21 -13.09 1.80
CA SER A 131 0.29 -14.36 1.25
C SER A 131 0.16 -14.46 -0.28
N GLU A 132 -0.88 -13.84 -0.85
CA GLU A 132 -1.13 -13.81 -2.29
C GLU A 132 -0.17 -12.82 -2.97
N ILE A 133 0.14 -11.70 -2.31
CA ILE A 133 1.13 -10.72 -2.79
C ILE A 133 2.49 -11.39 -2.98
N LYS A 134 2.91 -12.27 -2.03
CA LYS A 134 4.13 -13.07 -2.16
C LYS A 134 4.15 -13.84 -3.48
N ALA A 135 3.09 -14.58 -3.77
CA ALA A 135 2.99 -15.41 -4.98
C ALA A 135 3.03 -14.56 -6.26
N ALA A 136 2.42 -13.37 -6.24
CA ALA A 136 2.49 -12.44 -7.36
C ALA A 136 3.90 -11.88 -7.57
N VAL A 137 4.59 -11.49 -6.50
CA VAL A 137 5.99 -11.01 -6.58
C VAL A 137 6.91 -12.10 -7.12
N GLU A 138 6.76 -13.35 -6.67
CA GLU A 138 7.52 -14.49 -7.19
C GLU A 138 7.32 -14.67 -8.70
N TRP A 139 6.09 -14.50 -9.17
CA TRP A 139 5.79 -14.55 -10.60
C TRP A 139 6.41 -13.39 -11.39
N PHE A 140 6.37 -12.15 -10.86
CA PHE A 140 7.00 -11.00 -11.49
C PHE A 140 8.53 -11.10 -11.58
N LEU A 141 9.15 -11.93 -10.73
CA LEU A 141 10.59 -12.18 -10.77
C LEU A 141 11.01 -13.22 -11.80
N ILE A 142 10.07 -13.93 -12.44
CA ILE A 142 10.37 -14.94 -13.46
C ILE A 142 11.24 -14.39 -14.61
N PRO A 143 10.95 -13.19 -15.20
CA PRO A 143 11.73 -12.67 -16.33
C PRO A 143 13.15 -12.23 -15.96
N PHE A 144 13.50 -12.15 -14.65
CA PHE A 144 14.80 -11.69 -14.20
C PHE A 144 15.69 -12.87 -13.75
N PRO A 145 16.50 -13.49 -14.63
CA PRO A 145 17.29 -14.68 -14.31
C PRO A 145 18.40 -14.42 -13.26
N PHE A 146 18.86 -13.16 -13.12
CA PHE A 146 19.87 -12.77 -12.14
C PHE A 146 19.39 -12.82 -10.69
N ILE A 147 18.09 -12.87 -10.46
CA ILE A 147 17.51 -12.81 -9.13
C ILE A 147 17.06 -14.21 -8.71
N PRO A 148 17.54 -14.75 -7.55
CA PRO A 148 17.15 -16.07 -7.06
C PRO A 148 15.70 -16.04 -6.52
N ARG A 149 14.72 -16.13 -7.43
CA ARG A 149 13.27 -16.03 -7.14
C ARG A 149 12.82 -16.94 -6.00
N LYS A 150 13.28 -18.20 -5.97
CA LYS A 150 12.92 -19.16 -4.94
C LYS A 150 13.39 -18.72 -3.55
N ARG A 151 14.62 -18.19 -3.46
CA ARG A 151 15.16 -17.66 -2.22
C ARG A 151 14.37 -16.45 -1.72
N ILE A 152 14.01 -15.54 -2.61
CA ILE A 152 13.17 -14.37 -2.26
C ILE A 152 11.79 -14.81 -1.80
N ALA A 153 11.16 -15.77 -2.45
CA ALA A 153 9.87 -16.30 -2.05
C ALA A 153 9.92 -16.92 -0.64
N ILE A 154 11.00 -17.63 -0.31
CA ILE A 154 11.22 -18.18 1.03
C ILE A 154 11.39 -17.03 2.04
N MET A 155 12.23 -16.03 1.74
CA MET A 155 12.43 -14.87 2.61
C MET A 155 11.13 -14.13 2.87
N MET A 156 10.32 -13.87 1.85
CA MET A 156 9.00 -13.23 2.02
C MET A 156 8.05 -14.09 2.88
N SER A 157 8.09 -15.41 2.71
CA SER A 157 7.30 -16.33 3.54
C SER A 157 7.70 -16.27 5.02
N LEU A 158 9.00 -16.20 5.29
CA LEU A 158 9.53 -16.06 6.65
C LEU A 158 9.17 -14.70 7.24
N ILE A 159 9.31 -13.61 6.48
CA ILE A 159 8.91 -12.26 6.92
C ILE A 159 7.43 -12.25 7.36
N MET A 160 6.53 -12.79 6.53
CA MET A 160 5.10 -12.83 6.85
C MET A 160 4.79 -13.66 8.11
N ARG A 161 5.55 -14.71 8.35
CA ARG A 161 5.40 -15.56 9.54
C ARG A 161 5.96 -14.90 10.79
N PHE A 162 7.13 -14.26 10.68
CA PHE A 162 7.81 -13.66 11.84
C PHE A 162 7.28 -12.26 12.19
N MET A 163 6.64 -11.55 11.25
CA MET A 163 6.10 -10.21 11.51
C MET A 163 5.21 -10.15 12.77
N PRO A 164 4.19 -11.01 12.97
CA PRO A 164 3.39 -10.97 14.19
C PRO A 164 4.21 -11.33 15.44
N VAL A 165 5.14 -12.28 15.34
CA VAL A 165 5.99 -12.69 16.46
C VAL A 165 6.90 -11.54 16.90
N ILE A 166 7.55 -10.86 15.95
CA ILE A 166 8.40 -9.70 16.25
C ILE A 166 7.56 -8.57 16.84
N TYR A 167 6.35 -8.35 16.34
CA TYR A 167 5.45 -7.33 16.89
C TYR A 167 5.09 -7.60 18.36
N GLU A 168 4.79 -8.85 18.73
CA GLU A 168 4.57 -9.25 20.11
C GLU A 168 5.83 -9.05 20.97
N GLN A 169 7.00 -9.46 20.48
CA GLN A 169 8.27 -9.24 21.17
C GLN A 169 8.57 -7.75 21.42
N VAL A 170 8.27 -6.89 20.43
CA VAL A 170 8.41 -5.42 20.59
C VAL A 170 7.47 -4.92 21.68
N LYS A 171 6.22 -5.37 21.70
CA LYS A 171 5.23 -4.98 22.69
C LYS A 171 5.64 -5.42 24.10
N ASP A 172 6.02 -6.67 24.29
CA ASP A 172 6.47 -7.20 25.57
C ASP A 172 7.72 -6.46 26.08
N THR A 173 8.65 -6.17 25.17
CA THR A 173 9.86 -5.42 25.52
C THR A 173 9.50 -3.99 25.90
N ALA A 174 8.57 -3.34 25.18
CA ALA A 174 8.11 -2.00 25.50
C ALA A 174 7.42 -1.95 26.87
N ASP A 175 6.56 -2.91 27.20
CA ASP A 175 5.89 -2.99 28.49
C ASP A 175 6.90 -3.26 29.62
N ALA A 176 7.89 -4.09 29.41
CA ALA A 176 8.99 -4.30 30.38
C ALA A 176 9.83 -3.01 30.59
N GLN A 177 10.07 -2.23 29.53
CA GLN A 177 10.80 -0.96 29.65
C GLN A 177 9.96 0.13 30.34
N ARG A 178 8.64 0.13 30.16
CA ARG A 178 7.69 0.98 30.90
C ARG A 178 7.74 0.66 32.40
N ALA A 179 7.71 -0.61 32.77
CA ALA A 179 7.83 -1.04 34.16
C ALA A 179 9.15 -0.58 34.82
N ARG A 180 10.21 -0.39 34.01
CA ARG A 180 11.50 0.14 34.45
C ARG A 180 11.57 1.68 34.44
N CYS A 181 10.46 2.38 34.21
CA CYS A 181 10.35 3.84 34.16
C CYS A 181 11.30 4.51 33.14
N ILE A 182 11.65 3.82 32.06
CA ILE A 182 12.56 4.37 31.03
C ILE A 182 11.88 5.51 30.24
N GLU A 183 10.56 5.57 30.22
CA GLU A 183 9.80 6.66 29.60
C GLU A 183 10.10 8.04 30.23
N ASN A 184 10.49 8.08 31.51
CA ASN A 184 10.84 9.32 32.21
C ASN A 184 12.22 9.91 31.81
N LYS A 185 13.01 9.20 31.02
CA LYS A 185 14.29 9.72 30.52
C LYS A 185 14.05 10.71 29.38
N LYS A 186 14.66 11.92 29.49
CA LYS A 186 14.50 13.03 28.52
C LYS A 186 15.00 12.71 27.11
N ASN A 187 15.97 11.81 26.96
CA ASN A 187 16.58 11.48 25.65
C ASN A 187 15.76 10.41 24.87
N PRO A 188 15.08 10.77 23.77
CA PRO A 188 14.30 9.82 22.97
C PRO A 188 15.19 8.75 22.32
N VAL A 189 16.43 9.10 21.95
CA VAL A 189 17.39 8.15 21.35
C VAL A 189 17.75 7.04 22.34
N TYR A 190 17.99 7.38 23.61
CA TYR A 190 18.28 6.38 24.64
C TYR A 190 17.12 5.41 24.85
N ARG A 191 15.87 5.89 24.82
CA ARG A 191 14.65 5.06 24.91
C ARG A 191 14.56 4.09 23.74
N LEU A 192 14.79 4.58 22.51
CA LEU A 192 14.83 3.75 21.31
C LEU A 192 15.89 2.65 21.38
N ILE A 193 17.13 2.99 21.77
CA ILE A 193 18.22 2.01 21.88
C ILE A 193 17.88 0.92 22.89
N LYS A 194 17.33 1.30 24.06
CA LYS A 194 16.93 0.33 25.10
C LYS A 194 15.80 -0.61 24.67
N LEU A 195 14.95 -0.18 23.75
CA LEU A 195 13.92 -1.03 23.15
C LEU A 195 14.49 -1.87 22.01
N PHE A 196 15.32 -1.28 21.16
CA PHE A 196 15.77 -1.90 19.92
C PHE A 196 16.79 -3.03 20.16
N ILE A 197 17.76 -2.84 21.06
CA ILE A 197 18.80 -3.84 21.31
C ILE A 197 18.23 -5.18 21.78
N PRO A 198 17.33 -5.26 22.79
CA PRO A 198 16.76 -6.53 23.20
C PRO A 198 15.92 -7.22 22.13
N VAL A 199 15.16 -6.43 21.34
CA VAL A 199 14.33 -6.98 20.25
C VAL A 199 15.21 -7.58 19.17
N ILE A 200 16.25 -6.87 18.72
CA ILE A 200 17.16 -7.38 17.70
C ILE A 200 17.86 -8.66 18.21
N ARG A 201 18.34 -8.66 19.43
CA ARG A 201 19.00 -9.83 20.01
C ARG A 201 18.08 -11.07 19.97
N ARG A 202 16.85 -10.95 20.46
CA ARG A 202 15.87 -12.03 20.41
C ARG A 202 15.53 -12.46 18.99
N THR A 203 15.47 -11.50 18.06
CA THR A 203 15.21 -11.80 16.65
C THR A 203 16.34 -12.62 16.03
N PHE A 204 17.61 -12.31 16.34
CA PHE A 204 18.75 -13.10 15.88
C PHE A 204 18.77 -14.51 16.53
N GLU A 205 18.55 -14.60 17.85
CA GLU A 205 18.43 -15.89 18.53
C GLU A 205 17.33 -16.76 17.90
N SER A 206 16.16 -16.18 17.60
CA SER A 206 15.08 -16.88 16.90
C SER A 206 15.44 -17.28 15.45
N ALA A 207 16.28 -16.50 14.78
CA ALA A 207 16.76 -16.81 13.44
C ALA A 207 17.76 -17.98 13.45
N ASP A 208 18.65 -18.03 14.43
CA ASP A 208 19.61 -19.13 14.62
C ASP A 208 18.87 -20.44 14.93
N ASP A 209 17.89 -20.40 15.85
CA ASP A 209 17.04 -21.55 16.17
C ASP A 209 16.28 -22.06 14.94
N LEU A 210 15.77 -21.13 14.12
CA LEU A 210 15.09 -21.48 12.87
C LEU A 210 16.05 -22.16 11.89
N THR A 211 17.28 -21.64 11.76
CA THR A 211 18.28 -22.19 10.84
C THR A 211 18.62 -23.64 11.23
N LEU A 212 18.89 -23.88 12.52
CA LEU A 212 19.13 -25.21 13.05
C LEU A 212 17.94 -26.18 12.82
N ALA A 213 16.71 -25.64 13.03
CA ALA A 213 15.51 -26.45 12.80
C ALA A 213 15.29 -26.75 11.30
N MET A 214 15.68 -25.86 10.40
CA MET A 214 15.61 -26.08 8.95
C MET A 214 16.67 -27.10 8.50
N GLU A 215 17.89 -27.01 8.99
CA GLU A 215 18.96 -27.96 8.72
C GLU A 215 18.60 -29.36 9.21
N ALA A 216 18.08 -29.49 10.43
CA ALA A 216 17.63 -30.78 11.00
C ALA A 216 16.49 -31.41 10.17
N ARG A 217 15.74 -30.64 9.42
CA ARG A 217 14.68 -31.12 8.51
C ARG A 217 15.15 -31.28 7.07
N CYS A 218 16.46 -31.26 6.79
CA CYS A 218 17.03 -31.34 5.46
C CYS A 218 16.39 -30.36 4.46
N PHE A 219 16.19 -29.11 4.89
CA PHE A 219 15.54 -28.10 4.07
C PHE A 219 16.33 -27.83 2.80
N SER A 220 15.68 -27.93 1.64
CA SER A 220 16.25 -27.56 0.34
C SER A 220 15.49 -26.40 -0.29
N GLU A 221 16.18 -25.58 -1.09
CA GLU A 221 15.58 -24.47 -1.83
C GLU A 221 14.62 -24.94 -2.94
N ASN A 222 14.68 -26.22 -3.32
CA ASN A 222 13.84 -26.82 -4.36
C ASN A 222 12.45 -27.19 -3.81
N ARG A 223 11.59 -26.19 -3.64
CA ARG A 223 10.18 -26.39 -3.25
C ARG A 223 9.28 -26.29 -4.46
N THR A 224 8.11 -26.92 -4.37
CA THR A 224 7.02 -26.77 -5.35
C THR A 224 6.53 -25.32 -5.35
N ASP A 225 6.45 -24.74 -6.55
CA ASP A 225 5.94 -23.40 -6.73
C ASP A 225 4.44 -23.33 -6.32
N PRO A 226 3.96 -22.22 -5.76
CA PRO A 226 2.56 -22.08 -5.43
C PRO A 226 1.72 -22.14 -6.71
N ILE A 227 0.70 -23.00 -6.73
CA ILE A 227 -0.20 -23.15 -7.87
C ILE A 227 -1.10 -21.91 -7.91
N LEU A 228 -0.78 -21.00 -8.81
CA LEU A 228 -1.63 -19.85 -9.13
C LEU A 228 -2.58 -20.25 -10.25
N SER A 229 -3.87 -20.35 -9.97
CA SER A 229 -4.90 -20.68 -10.94
C SER A 229 -5.45 -19.39 -11.57
N SER A 230 -5.10 -19.14 -12.82
CA SER A 230 -5.71 -18.06 -13.61
C SER A 230 -7.03 -18.53 -14.20
N SER A 231 -8.09 -17.76 -14.02
CA SER A 231 -9.39 -18.01 -14.62
C SER A 231 -9.54 -17.20 -15.92
N TRP A 232 -10.32 -17.72 -16.89
CA TRP A 232 -10.64 -16.96 -18.10
C TRP A 232 -11.28 -15.60 -17.81
N LYS A 233 -12.00 -15.48 -16.69
CA LYS A 233 -12.61 -14.23 -16.24
C LYS A 233 -11.57 -13.14 -15.96
N ASP A 234 -10.40 -13.52 -15.48
CA ASP A 234 -9.32 -12.58 -15.17
C ASP A 234 -8.77 -11.91 -16.43
N TRP A 235 -8.69 -12.66 -17.54
CA TRP A 235 -8.29 -12.16 -18.85
C TRP A 235 -9.30 -11.18 -19.43
N ILE A 236 -10.61 -11.47 -19.31
CA ILE A 236 -11.66 -10.57 -19.78
C ILE A 236 -11.58 -9.23 -19.03
N VAL A 237 -11.45 -9.25 -17.70
CA VAL A 237 -11.31 -8.04 -16.88
C VAL A 237 -10.03 -7.28 -17.27
N PHE A 238 -8.93 -7.99 -17.55
CA PHE A 238 -7.69 -7.38 -18.00
C PHE A 238 -7.84 -6.59 -19.30
N PHE A 239 -8.45 -7.19 -20.31
CA PHE A 239 -8.72 -6.50 -21.58
C PHE A 239 -9.65 -5.29 -21.41
N VAL A 240 -10.69 -5.41 -20.60
CA VAL A 240 -11.62 -4.30 -20.32
C VAL A 240 -10.88 -3.14 -19.65
N VAL A 241 -10.02 -3.39 -18.65
CA VAL A 241 -9.26 -2.34 -17.97
C VAL A 241 -8.26 -1.68 -18.93
N ILE A 242 -7.57 -2.45 -19.77
CA ILE A 242 -6.65 -1.89 -20.78
C ILE A 242 -7.40 -1.00 -21.77
N CYS A 243 -8.52 -1.46 -22.31
CA CYS A 243 -9.35 -0.65 -23.22
C CYS A 243 -9.81 0.65 -22.55
N LEU A 244 -10.26 0.59 -21.30
CA LEU A 244 -10.62 1.75 -20.52
C LEU A 244 -9.44 2.71 -20.35
N CYS A 245 -8.25 2.22 -19.99
CA CYS A 245 -7.05 3.06 -19.87
C CYS A 245 -6.65 3.73 -21.19
N ILE A 246 -6.74 3.01 -22.32
CA ILE A 246 -6.43 3.57 -23.65
C ILE A 246 -7.45 4.65 -24.06
N ILE A 247 -8.73 4.43 -23.79
CA ILE A 247 -9.78 5.44 -24.08
C ILE A 247 -9.53 6.69 -23.25
N ILE A 248 -9.24 6.55 -21.98
CA ILE A 248 -8.96 7.64 -21.05
C ILE A 248 -7.71 8.44 -21.45
N LEU A 249 -6.67 7.77 -21.97
CA LEU A 249 -5.45 8.45 -22.43
C LEU A 249 -5.65 9.20 -23.77
N LYS A 250 -6.71 8.88 -24.51
CA LYS A 250 -7.05 9.59 -25.76
C LYS A 250 -8.02 10.76 -25.56
N ILE A 251 -8.72 10.81 -24.45
CA ILE A 251 -9.60 11.91 -24.03
C ILE A 251 -8.77 12.97 -23.33
#